data_e4c575bd65f41e4f5c92dc3a4d58e125
#
_entry.id   e4c575bd65f41e4f5c92dc3a4d58e125
#
_cell.length_a   1.000
_cell.length_b   1.000
_cell.length_c   1.000
_cell.angle_alpha   90.00
_cell.angle_beta   90.00
_cell.angle_gamma   90.00
#
_symmetry.space_group_name_H-M   'P 1'
#
loop_
_entity.id
_entity.type
_entity.pdbx_description
1 polymer ?
#
loop_
_entity_poly.entity_id
_entity_poly.type
_entity_poly.pdbx_seq_one_letter_code
_entity_poly.pdbx_strand_id
1 'polypeptide(L)'
;MRPLLAFLALVLAGCATAPSPSTDGIARAGLNQRVYVDGPYVTPLAVVEDSRCPLGVQCISAGRTRVIVQIDLGSRSEYRELCSDKPLQVADGTLSLVEVQPSLRPGEQPGRDNPYRFGMRFAGGL
;
A
#
# COMPACT_ATOMS: atom_id res chain seq x y z
N MET A 1 -39.72 -47.85 -15.83
CA MET A 1 -38.61 -47.58 -14.93
C MET A 1 -37.79 -46.41 -15.49
N ARG A 2 -37.89 -45.26 -14.91
CA ARG A 2 -37.12 -44.06 -15.34
C ARG A 2 -36.09 -43.76 -14.24
N PRO A 3 -34.78 -43.74 -14.54
CA PRO A 3 -33.81 -43.32 -13.54
C PRO A 3 -33.80 -41.78 -13.43
N LEU A 4 -34.03 -41.29 -12.24
CA LEU A 4 -33.79 -39.88 -11.85
C LEU A 4 -32.28 -39.63 -11.80
N LEU A 5 -31.79 -38.82 -12.72
CA LEU A 5 -30.45 -38.28 -12.65
C LEU A 5 -30.45 -37.11 -11.67
N ALA A 6 -29.91 -37.32 -10.48
CA ALA A 6 -29.64 -36.28 -9.50
C ALA A 6 -28.42 -35.48 -9.94
N PHE A 7 -28.63 -34.24 -10.41
CA PHE A 7 -27.55 -33.28 -10.64
C PHE A 7 -27.08 -32.74 -9.30
N LEU A 8 -25.92 -33.18 -8.86
CA LEU A 8 -25.23 -32.64 -7.72
C LEU A 8 -24.53 -31.34 -8.14
N ALA A 9 -25.15 -30.20 -7.85
CA ALA A 9 -24.54 -28.88 -8.08
C ALA A 9 -23.46 -28.64 -7.02
N LEU A 10 -22.19 -28.72 -7.43
CA LEU A 10 -21.04 -28.38 -6.60
C LEU A 10 -20.92 -26.86 -6.54
N VAL A 11 -21.39 -26.26 -5.45
CA VAL A 11 -21.21 -24.83 -5.18
C VAL A 11 -19.79 -24.61 -4.66
N LEU A 12 -18.90 -24.10 -5.51
CA LEU A 12 -17.59 -23.62 -5.11
C LEU A 12 -17.80 -22.26 -4.40
N ALA A 13 -17.87 -22.30 -3.09
CA ALA A 13 -17.80 -21.08 -2.28
C ALA A 13 -16.36 -20.57 -2.33
N GLY A 14 -16.08 -19.61 -3.21
CA GLY A 14 -14.83 -18.88 -3.21
C GLY A 14 -14.76 -17.97 -1.97
N CYS A 15 -13.90 -18.30 -1.01
CA CYS A 15 -13.59 -17.40 0.10
C CYS A 15 -12.77 -16.23 -0.43
N ALA A 16 -13.43 -15.10 -0.73
CA ALA A 16 -12.73 -13.83 -0.93
C ALA A 16 -12.22 -13.36 0.44
N THR A 17 -10.91 -13.47 0.68
CA THR A 17 -10.29 -12.93 1.89
C THR A 17 -10.21 -11.41 1.75
N ALA A 18 -11.15 -10.70 2.38
CA ALA A 18 -11.06 -9.25 2.49
C ALA A 18 -9.86 -8.89 3.38
N PRO A 19 -9.03 -7.89 3.01
CA PRO A 19 -7.96 -7.45 3.88
C PRO A 19 -8.54 -6.94 5.19
N SER A 20 -8.06 -7.48 6.30
CA SER A 20 -8.49 -7.03 7.63
C SER A 20 -8.02 -5.59 7.87
N PRO A 21 -8.89 -4.72 8.39
CA PRO A 21 -8.46 -3.38 8.76
C PRO A 21 -7.39 -3.48 9.85
N SER A 22 -6.31 -2.71 9.67
CA SER A 22 -5.25 -2.65 10.67
C SER A 22 -5.73 -1.91 11.91
N THR A 23 -5.39 -2.42 13.09
CA THR A 23 -5.79 -1.83 14.37
C THR A 23 -4.93 -0.63 14.76
N ASP A 24 -3.81 -0.40 14.07
CA ASP A 24 -2.85 0.68 14.34
C ASP A 24 -3.11 1.96 13.54
N GLY A 25 -4.16 2.00 12.74
CA GLY A 25 -4.50 3.14 11.89
C GLY A 25 -3.61 3.31 10.66
N ILE A 26 -2.76 2.34 10.37
CA ILE A 26 -1.87 2.34 9.21
C ILE A 26 -2.44 1.43 8.14
N ALA A 27 -2.72 1.99 6.97
CA ALA A 27 -3.14 1.22 5.81
C ALA A 27 -1.92 0.76 5.02
N ARG A 28 -1.79 -0.54 4.80
CA ARG A 28 -0.65 -1.14 4.13
C ARG A 28 -1.02 -1.66 2.75
N ALA A 29 -0.20 -1.33 1.77
CA ALA A 29 -0.39 -1.76 0.38
C ALA A 29 0.95 -1.98 -0.31
N GLY A 30 0.99 -2.96 -1.21
CA GLY A 30 2.08 -3.14 -2.16
C GLY A 30 1.90 -2.27 -3.41
N LEU A 31 2.85 -2.36 -4.35
CA LEU A 31 2.72 -1.70 -5.65
C LEU A 31 1.50 -2.23 -6.40
N ASN A 32 0.75 -1.32 -7.01
CA ASN A 32 -0.48 -1.59 -7.76
C ASN A 32 -1.63 -2.15 -6.91
N GLN A 33 -1.54 -2.07 -5.61
CA GLN A 33 -2.59 -2.47 -4.69
C GLN A 33 -3.32 -1.24 -4.16
N ARG A 34 -4.61 -1.16 -4.43
CA ARG A 34 -5.49 -0.08 -3.94
C ARG A 34 -5.90 -0.36 -2.50
N VAL A 35 -5.76 0.62 -1.63
CA VAL A 35 -6.13 0.50 -0.22
C VAL A 35 -6.88 1.74 0.26
N TYR A 36 -7.84 1.53 1.16
CA TYR A 36 -8.54 2.62 1.82
C TYR A 36 -7.68 3.18 2.96
N VAL A 37 -7.47 4.51 2.94
CA VAL A 37 -6.63 5.20 3.93
C VAL A 37 -7.46 6.31 4.60
N ASP A 38 -8.39 5.94 5.44
CA ASP A 38 -9.25 6.83 6.26
C ASP A 38 -9.87 8.03 5.51
N GLY A 39 -10.33 7.80 4.30
CA GLY A 39 -10.94 8.79 3.43
C GLY A 39 -10.59 8.50 1.97
N PRO A 40 -9.43 8.86 1.48
CA PRO A 40 -9.03 8.54 0.12
C PRO A 40 -8.67 7.06 -0.03
N TYR A 41 -8.82 6.55 -1.27
CA TYR A 41 -8.16 5.32 -1.68
C TYR A 41 -6.82 5.66 -2.31
N VAL A 42 -5.78 4.92 -1.97
CA VAL A 42 -4.43 5.15 -2.46
C VAL A 42 -3.88 3.88 -3.09
N THR A 43 -3.29 4.03 -4.26
CA THR A 43 -2.63 2.94 -4.97
C THR A 43 -1.18 3.33 -5.22
N PRO A 44 -0.20 2.71 -4.54
CA PRO A 44 1.21 2.91 -4.87
C PRO A 44 1.51 2.37 -6.27
N LEU A 45 2.17 3.15 -7.12
CA LEU A 45 2.40 2.77 -8.51
C LEU A 45 3.87 2.49 -8.81
N ALA A 46 4.79 3.33 -8.32
CA ALA A 46 6.20 3.21 -8.63
C ALA A 46 7.05 3.87 -7.56
N VAL A 47 8.15 3.24 -7.21
CA VAL A 47 9.19 3.84 -6.37
C VAL A 47 10.15 4.60 -7.28
N VAL A 48 10.27 5.91 -7.09
CA VAL A 48 11.17 6.76 -7.88
C VAL A 48 12.48 7.07 -7.17
N GLU A 49 12.52 6.91 -5.85
CA GLU A 49 13.73 7.02 -5.05
C GLU A 49 13.61 6.15 -3.80
N ASP A 50 14.65 5.42 -3.49
CA ASP A 50 14.79 4.72 -2.22
C ASP A 50 16.23 4.88 -1.73
N SER A 51 16.48 5.97 -1.01
CA SER A 51 17.78 6.32 -0.48
C SER A 51 17.91 6.06 1.02
N ARG A 52 17.04 5.19 1.56
CA ARG A 52 17.09 4.82 2.98
C ARG A 52 18.44 4.23 3.35
N CYS A 53 18.89 4.51 4.57
CA CYS A 53 20.11 3.91 5.09
C CYS A 53 19.92 2.39 5.27
N PRO A 54 20.75 1.55 4.66
CA PRO A 54 20.67 0.11 4.87
C PRO A 54 20.96 -0.29 6.31
N LEU A 55 20.38 -1.39 6.76
CA LEU A 55 20.65 -1.96 8.09
C LEU A 55 22.15 -2.28 8.25
N GLY A 56 22.70 -1.95 9.40
CA GLY A 56 24.09 -2.21 9.72
C GLY A 56 25.10 -1.28 9.05
N VAL A 57 24.63 -0.26 8.32
CA VAL A 57 25.45 0.75 7.66
C VAL A 57 25.29 2.08 8.39
N GLN A 58 26.39 2.77 8.61
CA GLN A 58 26.36 4.12 9.16
C GLN A 58 26.28 5.13 8.02
N CYS A 59 25.18 5.88 7.96
CA CYS A 59 24.92 6.87 6.93
C CYS A 59 24.99 8.29 7.48
N ILE A 60 25.30 9.26 6.61
CA ILE A 60 25.31 10.69 6.96
C ILE A 60 23.88 11.18 7.21
N SER A 61 22.90 10.63 6.48
CA SER A 61 21.48 10.93 6.64
C SER A 61 20.65 9.66 6.58
N ALA A 62 19.42 9.72 7.12
CA ALA A 62 18.49 8.59 7.07
C ALA A 62 18.00 8.27 5.66
N GLY A 63 18.12 9.21 4.72
CA GLY A 63 17.54 9.09 3.39
C GLY A 63 16.02 9.14 3.37
N ARG A 64 15.44 8.79 2.24
CA ARG A 64 13.98 8.79 2.07
C ARG A 64 13.52 7.81 1.00
N THR A 65 12.23 7.54 1.01
CA THR A 65 11.53 6.83 -0.08
C THR A 65 10.56 7.81 -0.73
N ARG A 66 10.55 7.84 -2.07
CA ARG A 66 9.60 8.61 -2.87
C ARG A 66 8.83 7.68 -3.76
N VAL A 67 7.51 7.74 -3.68
CA VAL A 67 6.59 6.82 -4.37
C VAL A 67 5.57 7.62 -5.15
N ILE A 68 5.37 7.29 -6.41
CA ILE A 68 4.23 7.82 -7.16
C ILE A 68 3.00 7.04 -6.74
N VAL A 69 1.96 7.74 -6.32
CA VAL A 69 0.69 7.17 -5.90
C VAL A 69 -0.47 7.75 -6.71
N GLN A 70 -1.47 6.92 -6.94
CA GLN A 70 -2.77 7.36 -7.41
C GLN A 70 -3.67 7.54 -6.22
N ILE A 71 -4.29 8.70 -6.10
CA ILE A 71 -5.20 9.05 -5.01
C ILE A 71 -6.60 9.21 -5.58
N ASP A 72 -7.53 8.38 -5.14
CA ASP A 72 -8.93 8.44 -5.54
C ASP A 72 -9.73 9.18 -4.47
N LEU A 73 -10.31 10.32 -4.86
CA LEU A 73 -11.06 11.22 -4.00
C LEU A 73 -12.57 11.22 -4.33
N GLY A 74 -13.12 10.04 -4.56
CA GLY A 74 -14.52 9.90 -4.96
C GLY A 74 -14.72 10.15 -6.45
N SER A 75 -15.12 11.37 -6.85
CA SER A 75 -15.41 11.70 -8.24
C SER A 75 -14.18 11.96 -9.11
N ARG A 76 -12.99 12.07 -8.51
CA ARG A 76 -11.75 12.35 -9.23
C ARG A 76 -10.58 11.54 -8.69
N SER A 77 -9.59 11.33 -9.53
CA SER A 77 -8.31 10.73 -9.20
C SER A 77 -7.18 11.67 -9.56
N GLU A 78 -6.12 11.65 -8.79
CA GLU A 78 -4.90 12.41 -9.07
C GLU A 78 -3.66 11.57 -8.82
N TYR A 79 -2.60 11.88 -9.55
CA TYR A 79 -1.28 11.27 -9.35
C TYR A 79 -0.39 12.24 -8.59
N ARG A 80 0.17 11.77 -7.49
CA ARG A 80 1.02 12.59 -6.63
C ARG A 80 2.27 11.81 -6.22
N GLU A 81 3.27 12.53 -5.80
CA GLU A 81 4.47 11.95 -5.21
C GLU A 81 4.36 12.00 -3.68
N LEU A 82 4.44 10.83 -3.06
CA LEU A 82 4.41 10.68 -1.61
C LEU A 82 5.81 10.35 -1.10
N CYS A 83 6.32 11.16 -0.17
CA CYS A 83 7.66 11.04 0.38
C CYS A 83 7.61 10.65 1.85
N SER A 84 8.54 9.79 2.27
CA SER A 84 8.62 9.36 3.67
C SER A 84 9.11 10.46 4.64
N ASP A 85 9.76 11.50 4.12
CA ASP A 85 10.35 12.56 4.93
C ASP A 85 9.45 13.80 5.08
N LYS A 86 8.30 13.82 4.40
CA LYS A 86 7.35 14.93 4.52
C LYS A 86 5.91 14.49 4.20
N PRO A 87 4.93 15.05 4.91
CA PRO A 87 3.53 14.80 4.61
C PRO A 87 3.10 15.46 3.30
N LEU A 88 2.06 14.90 2.67
CA LEU A 88 1.45 15.40 1.46
C LEU A 88 0.07 15.95 1.77
N GLN A 89 -0.17 17.20 1.38
CA GLN A 89 -1.51 17.79 1.49
C GLN A 89 -2.42 17.20 0.41
N VAL A 90 -3.51 16.59 0.82
CA VAL A 90 -4.50 15.96 -0.05
C VAL A 90 -5.89 16.39 0.38
N ALA A 91 -6.64 17.06 -0.50
CA ALA A 91 -7.96 17.60 -0.18
C ALA A 91 -7.93 18.43 1.11
N ASP A 92 -8.69 18.04 2.12
CA ASP A 92 -8.79 18.71 3.41
C ASP A 92 -7.91 18.10 4.50
N GLY A 93 -7.01 17.19 4.13
CA GLY A 93 -6.19 16.46 5.09
C GLY A 93 -4.75 16.25 4.65
N THR A 94 -4.08 15.41 5.39
CA THR A 94 -2.66 15.13 5.21
C THR A 94 -2.43 13.62 5.08
N LEU A 95 -1.81 13.23 3.97
CA LEU A 95 -1.38 11.85 3.73
C LEU A 95 0.10 11.71 4.07
N SER A 96 0.43 10.71 4.88
CA SER A 96 1.81 10.45 5.29
C SER A 96 2.21 9.01 4.94
N LEU A 97 3.43 8.85 4.44
CA LEU A 97 4.08 7.56 4.27
C LEU A 97 4.87 7.28 5.56
N VAL A 98 4.32 6.41 6.41
CA VAL A 98 4.86 6.19 7.76
C VAL A 98 5.68 4.91 7.89
N GLU A 99 5.56 4.02 6.90
CA GLU A 99 6.25 2.73 6.92
C GLU A 99 6.60 2.29 5.50
N VAL A 100 7.80 1.81 5.31
CA VAL A 100 8.25 1.21 4.04
C VAL A 100 8.94 -0.10 4.35
N GLN A 101 8.39 -1.19 3.86
CA GLN A 101 8.97 -2.53 3.95
C GLN A 101 9.42 -2.99 2.56
N PRO A 102 10.43 -3.84 2.45
CA PRO A 102 11.31 -4.30 3.52
C PRO A 102 12.34 -3.26 3.93
N SER A 103 12.97 -3.45 5.09
CA SER A 103 14.18 -2.70 5.43
C SER A 103 15.28 -3.03 4.43
N LEU A 104 16.06 -2.03 4.02
CA LEU A 104 17.16 -2.27 3.10
C LEU A 104 18.33 -2.96 3.79
N ARG A 105 19.01 -3.87 3.08
CA ARG A 105 20.27 -4.48 3.47
C ARG A 105 21.31 -4.20 2.41
N PRO A 106 22.61 -4.10 2.77
CA PRO A 106 23.66 -3.87 1.78
C PRO A 106 23.63 -4.93 0.67
N GLY A 107 23.59 -4.48 -0.59
CA GLY A 107 23.57 -5.35 -1.75
C GLY A 107 22.22 -5.99 -2.08
N GLU A 108 21.19 -5.78 -1.28
CA GLU A 108 19.85 -6.28 -1.53
C GLU A 108 18.92 -5.15 -2.00
N GLN A 109 18.10 -5.45 -2.99
CA GLN A 109 17.06 -4.55 -3.49
C GLN A 109 15.70 -5.22 -3.33
N PRO A 110 14.66 -4.49 -2.95
CA PRO A 110 13.30 -5.03 -2.99
C PRO A 110 12.93 -5.48 -4.40
N GLY A 111 12.24 -6.59 -4.49
CA GLY A 111 11.90 -7.18 -5.78
C GLY A 111 10.76 -8.16 -5.68
N ARG A 112 10.72 -9.10 -6.62
CA ARG A 112 9.61 -10.06 -6.72
C ARG A 112 9.49 -10.95 -5.48
N ASP A 113 10.60 -11.42 -4.92
CA ASP A 113 10.60 -12.34 -3.76
C ASP A 113 10.51 -11.59 -2.43
N ASN A 114 10.78 -10.30 -2.42
CA ASN A 114 10.71 -9.44 -1.25
C ASN A 114 10.13 -8.08 -1.67
N PRO A 115 8.83 -8.02 -2.00
CA PRO A 115 8.23 -6.85 -2.60
C PRO A 115 8.06 -5.70 -1.60
N TYR A 116 7.99 -4.48 -2.13
CA TYR A 116 7.64 -3.30 -1.35
C TYR A 116 6.27 -3.43 -0.70
N ARG A 117 6.18 -2.93 0.52
CA ARG A 117 4.94 -2.72 1.23
C ARG A 117 4.99 -1.37 1.92
N PHE A 118 4.01 -0.53 1.64
CA PHE A 118 3.94 0.84 2.13
C PHE A 118 2.86 0.96 3.18
N GLY A 119 3.19 1.57 4.30
CA GLY A 119 2.23 1.93 5.33
C GLY A 119 1.92 3.41 5.25
N MET A 120 0.63 3.76 5.15
CA MET A 120 0.15 5.11 4.96
C MET A 120 -0.87 5.47 6.02
N ARG A 121 -0.90 6.75 6.38
CA ARG A 121 -1.88 7.31 7.32
C ARG A 121 -2.44 8.60 6.75
N PHE A 122 -3.74 8.78 6.87
CA PHE A 122 -4.40 10.01 6.50
C PHE A 122 -5.05 10.66 7.72
N ALA A 123 -4.78 11.93 7.90
CA ALA A 123 -5.43 12.76 8.90
C ALA A 123 -6.29 13.80 8.18
N GLY A 124 -7.58 13.59 8.19
CA GLY A 124 -8.54 14.53 7.60
C GLY A 124 -8.65 15.79 8.44
N GLY A 125 -8.82 16.94 7.76
CA GLY A 125 -9.19 18.19 8.40
C GLY A 125 -10.65 18.17 8.84
N LEU A 126 -11.00 19.00 9.82
CA LEU A 126 -12.38 19.23 10.23
C LEU A 126 -13.01 20.34 9.41
#